data_5e01dd660277d788b1a56f6473081064
#
_entry.id   5e01dd660277d788b1a56f6473081064
#
_cell.length_a   1.000
_cell.length_b   1.000
_cell.length_c   1.000
_cell.angle_alpha   90.00
_cell.angle_beta   90.00
_cell.angle_gamma   90.00
#
_symmetry.space_group_name_H-M   'P 1'
#
loop_
_entity.id
_entity.type
_entity.pdbx_description
1 polymer ?
#
loop_
_entity_poly.entity_id
_entity_poly.type
_entity_poly.pdbx_seq_one_letter_code
_entity_poly.pdbx_strand_id
1 'polypeptide(L)'
;MKYLFCLLIPAGLFLLIISIKYVIRFAKSEMIYEMPYSRGTGTFTLAARGKYGLWLSGKKFKKAPLGEFGLTLVNRDTGQSVPLCAPLLRTAVTGLSKSRLKLYSFQAEAGTYTVSLNDEVRIRDKACAFLVNAVTKRPVDYNLFSIQVYRHTSGMVLSLCILGIIFGAVIMVSGAILPAVL
;
A
#
# COMPACT_ATOMS: atom_id res chain seq x y z
N MET A 1 -2.03 22.91 -39.63
CA MET A 1 -2.54 22.01 -38.59
C MET A 1 -1.48 21.08 -38.02
N LYS A 2 -0.45 20.68 -38.78
CA LYS A 2 0.61 19.75 -38.33
C LYS A 2 1.30 20.17 -37.01
N TYR A 3 1.57 21.47 -36.85
CA TYR A 3 2.24 21.98 -35.64
C TYR A 3 1.40 21.89 -34.34
N LEU A 4 0.07 21.72 -34.45
CA LEU A 4 -0.78 21.58 -33.29
C LEU A 4 -0.51 20.24 -32.53
N PHE A 5 -0.12 19.19 -33.26
CA PHE A 5 0.23 17.90 -32.68
C PHE A 5 1.54 17.94 -31.90
N CYS A 6 2.45 18.86 -32.24
CA CYS A 6 3.70 19.06 -31.48
C CYS A 6 3.43 19.51 -30.04
N LEU A 7 2.27 20.14 -29.74
CA LEU A 7 1.89 20.54 -28.40
C LEU A 7 1.53 19.32 -27.51
N LEU A 8 1.20 18.18 -28.10
CA LEU A 8 0.94 16.94 -27.36
C LEU A 8 2.21 16.40 -26.68
N ILE A 9 3.39 16.65 -27.25
CA ILE A 9 4.67 16.20 -26.68
C ILE A 9 4.91 16.81 -25.29
N PRO A 10 4.93 18.16 -25.12
CA PRO A 10 5.13 18.74 -23.80
C PRO A 10 3.98 18.44 -22.84
N ALA A 11 2.73 18.31 -23.32
CA ALA A 11 1.59 17.92 -22.47
C ALA A 11 1.73 16.49 -21.95
N GLY A 12 2.09 15.54 -22.81
CA GLY A 12 2.36 14.15 -22.42
C GLY A 12 3.52 14.03 -21.45
N LEU A 13 4.62 14.76 -21.71
CA LEU A 13 5.80 14.81 -20.85
C LEU A 13 5.45 15.37 -19.44
N PHE A 14 4.68 16.44 -19.37
CA PHE A 14 4.25 17.05 -18.12
C PHE A 14 3.40 16.08 -17.30
N LEU A 15 2.42 15.39 -17.91
CA LEU A 15 1.59 14.40 -17.27
C LEU A 15 2.43 13.23 -16.75
N LEU A 16 3.42 12.78 -17.52
CA LEU A 16 4.33 11.71 -17.18
C LEU A 16 5.18 12.07 -15.96
N ILE A 17 5.81 13.24 -15.95
CA ILE A 17 6.65 13.73 -14.85
C ILE A 17 5.85 13.84 -13.55
N ILE A 18 4.65 14.43 -13.60
CA ILE A 18 3.79 14.56 -12.43
C ILE A 18 3.42 13.18 -11.89
N SER A 19 2.97 12.27 -12.75
CA SER A 19 2.57 10.93 -12.36
C SER A 19 3.70 10.14 -11.71
N ILE A 20 4.91 10.17 -12.28
CA ILE A 20 6.11 9.55 -11.72
C ILE A 20 6.44 10.15 -10.34
N LYS A 21 6.38 11.47 -10.20
CA LYS A 21 6.66 12.16 -8.93
C LYS A 21 5.72 11.70 -7.81
N TYR A 22 4.43 11.52 -8.10
CA TYR A 22 3.45 10.99 -7.16
C TYR A 22 3.68 9.52 -6.82
N VAL A 23 4.05 8.68 -7.80
CA VAL A 23 4.40 7.26 -7.55
C VAL A 23 5.62 7.16 -6.64
N ILE A 24 6.65 7.96 -6.86
CA ILE A 24 7.84 7.99 -6.00
C ILE A 24 7.47 8.45 -4.58
N ARG A 25 6.64 9.50 -4.45
CA ARG A 25 6.15 9.97 -3.15
C ARG A 25 5.36 8.89 -2.41
N PHE A 26 4.54 8.12 -3.13
CA PHE A 26 3.81 6.99 -2.56
C PHE A 26 4.76 5.88 -2.07
N ALA A 27 5.78 5.55 -2.86
CA ALA A 27 6.76 4.53 -2.51
C ALA A 27 7.63 4.93 -1.30
N LYS A 28 7.95 6.23 -1.17
CA LYS A 28 8.72 6.82 -0.07
C LYS A 28 7.87 7.25 1.13
N SER A 29 6.61 6.77 1.26
CA SER A 29 5.78 7.11 2.41
C SER A 29 6.50 6.79 3.72
N GLU A 30 6.42 7.71 4.67
CA GLU A 30 7.10 7.64 5.96
C GLU A 30 6.58 6.46 6.79
N MET A 31 7.51 5.60 7.22
CA MET A 31 7.24 4.53 8.16
C MET A 31 7.28 5.10 9.58
N ILE A 32 6.19 4.96 10.29
CA ILE A 32 6.04 5.47 11.66
C ILE A 32 6.52 4.43 12.66
N TYR A 33 6.18 3.16 12.40
CA TYR A 33 6.47 2.08 13.33
C TYR A 33 6.63 0.75 12.61
N GLU A 34 7.47 -0.13 13.14
CA GLU A 34 7.65 -1.50 12.70
C GLU A 34 7.79 -2.43 13.90
N MET A 35 7.06 -3.54 13.88
CA MET A 35 7.24 -4.62 14.85
C MET A 35 7.41 -5.96 14.15
N PRO A 36 8.25 -6.88 14.66
CA PRO A 36 8.28 -8.26 14.19
C PRO A 36 6.92 -8.93 14.38
N TYR A 37 6.51 -9.71 13.39
CA TYR A 37 5.23 -10.45 13.45
C TYR A 37 5.16 -11.43 14.64
N SER A 38 6.31 -11.95 15.07
CA SER A 38 6.44 -12.89 16.18
C SER A 38 6.19 -12.29 17.58
N ARG A 39 6.22 -10.96 17.73
CA ARG A 39 6.06 -10.31 19.05
C ARG A 39 4.63 -10.27 19.59
N GLY A 40 3.64 -10.45 18.77
CA GLY A 40 2.23 -10.43 19.17
C GLY A 40 1.66 -9.04 19.51
N THR A 41 2.42 -8.18 20.19
CA THR A 41 1.97 -6.83 20.59
C THR A 41 3.06 -5.78 20.36
N GLY A 42 2.63 -4.56 20.03
CA GLY A 42 3.53 -3.43 19.86
C GLY A 42 2.85 -2.10 20.15
N THR A 43 3.60 -1.15 20.69
CA THR A 43 3.09 0.19 21.02
C THR A 43 3.80 1.24 20.18
N PHE A 44 3.07 2.22 19.67
CA PHE A 44 3.58 3.33 18.89
C PHE A 44 2.80 4.61 19.15
N THR A 45 3.41 5.75 18.86
CA THR A 45 2.82 7.07 19.06
C THR A 45 2.58 7.74 17.71
N LEU A 46 1.41 8.34 17.56
CA LEU A 46 1.02 9.15 16.40
C LEU A 46 1.12 10.63 16.77
N ALA A 47 1.91 11.39 16.01
CA ALA A 47 2.14 12.81 16.28
C ALA A 47 0.96 13.70 15.85
N ALA A 48 0.09 13.25 14.96
CA ALA A 48 -1.00 14.06 14.43
C ALA A 48 -2.23 13.21 14.11
N ARG A 49 -3.40 13.86 14.12
CA ARG A 49 -4.64 13.28 13.60
C ARG A 49 -4.51 13.00 12.11
N GLY A 50 -4.93 11.81 11.68
CA GLY A 50 -4.89 11.45 10.27
C GLY A 50 -5.41 10.05 9.96
N LYS A 51 -5.31 9.71 8.68
CA LYS A 51 -5.52 8.33 8.21
C LYS A 51 -4.17 7.62 8.15
N TYR A 52 -4.16 6.38 8.60
CA TYR A 52 -2.99 5.53 8.67
C TYR A 52 -3.27 4.17 8.05
N GLY A 53 -2.23 3.43 7.73
CA GLY A 53 -2.33 2.09 7.18
C GLY A 53 -1.46 1.10 7.93
N LEU A 54 -2.02 -0.07 8.23
CA LEU A 54 -1.30 -1.24 8.72
C LEU A 54 -0.88 -2.08 7.52
N TRP A 55 0.40 -2.38 7.45
CA TRP A 55 1.03 -3.11 6.36
C TRP A 55 1.73 -4.35 6.90
N LEU A 56 1.65 -5.44 6.14
CA LEU A 56 2.49 -6.61 6.32
C LEU A 56 3.69 -6.48 5.37
N SER A 57 4.87 -6.39 5.93
CA SER A 57 6.13 -6.40 5.18
C SER A 57 6.78 -7.78 5.29
N GLY A 58 7.34 -8.27 4.22
CA GLY A 58 8.01 -9.56 4.22
C GLY A 58 8.96 -9.75 3.05
N LYS A 59 9.73 -10.84 3.08
CA LYS A 59 10.63 -11.22 2.00
C LYS A 59 9.83 -11.64 0.77
N LYS A 60 10.27 -11.21 -0.41
CA LYS A 60 9.65 -11.61 -1.69
C LYS A 60 9.59 -13.13 -1.85
N PHE A 61 8.57 -13.59 -2.57
CA PHE A 61 8.35 -15.01 -2.91
C PHE A 61 8.20 -15.94 -1.71
N LYS A 62 7.96 -15.40 -0.51
CA LYS A 62 7.57 -16.17 0.67
C LYS A 62 6.08 -16.06 0.90
N LYS A 63 5.47 -17.15 1.39
CA LYS A 63 4.06 -17.21 1.72
C LYS A 63 3.79 -16.26 2.89
N ALA A 64 2.91 -15.29 2.67
CA ALA A 64 2.50 -14.35 3.71
C ALA A 64 1.51 -15.01 4.68
N PRO A 65 1.59 -14.75 6.00
CA PRO A 65 0.68 -15.27 7.02
C PRO A 65 -0.68 -14.56 6.99
N LEU A 66 -1.33 -14.54 5.82
CA LEU A 66 -2.63 -13.90 5.65
C LEU A 66 -3.73 -14.82 6.18
N GLY A 67 -4.57 -14.29 7.09
CA GLY A 67 -5.70 -15.00 7.62
C GLY A 67 -5.39 -16.02 8.71
N GLU A 68 -4.19 -16.03 9.25
CA GLU A 68 -3.84 -16.84 10.42
C GLU A 68 -4.07 -16.10 11.74
N PHE A 69 -3.98 -14.76 11.73
CA PHE A 69 -4.19 -13.92 12.90
C PHE A 69 -5.03 -12.69 12.58
N GLY A 70 -5.82 -12.27 13.55
CA GLY A 70 -6.51 -10.98 13.56
C GLY A 70 -5.57 -9.87 14.04
N LEU A 71 -5.91 -8.62 13.69
CA LEU A 71 -5.23 -7.42 14.19
C LEU A 71 -6.25 -6.59 14.96
N THR A 72 -5.88 -6.22 16.18
CA THR A 72 -6.64 -5.28 17.02
C THR A 72 -5.76 -4.06 17.29
N LEU A 73 -6.37 -2.89 17.21
CA LEU A 73 -5.72 -1.62 17.51
C LEU A 73 -6.49 -0.91 18.62
N VAL A 74 -5.82 -0.58 19.71
CA VAL A 74 -6.41 0.08 20.87
C VAL A 74 -5.67 1.38 21.13
N ASN A 75 -6.42 2.45 21.34
CA ASN A 75 -5.86 3.70 21.85
C ASN A 75 -5.57 3.51 23.34
N ARG A 76 -4.30 3.65 23.74
CA ARG A 76 -3.87 3.43 25.12
C ARG A 76 -4.35 4.54 26.07
N ASP A 77 -4.50 5.74 25.55
CA ASP A 77 -4.88 6.91 26.35
C ASP A 77 -6.36 6.89 26.70
N THR A 78 -7.22 6.36 25.81
CA THR A 78 -8.68 6.28 26.00
C THR A 78 -9.20 4.88 26.28
N GLY A 79 -8.39 3.83 26.09
CA GLY A 79 -8.83 2.43 26.17
C GLY A 79 -9.73 1.97 25.03
N GLN A 80 -10.03 2.82 24.05
CA GLN A 80 -10.98 2.52 22.98
C GLN A 80 -10.34 1.72 21.85
N SER A 81 -11.08 0.74 21.35
CA SER A 81 -10.69 0.00 20.13
C SER A 81 -10.90 0.85 18.89
N VAL A 82 -9.89 0.96 18.05
CA VAL A 82 -9.94 1.70 16.79
C VAL A 82 -10.40 0.78 15.67
N PRO A 83 -11.47 1.15 14.93
CA PRO A 83 -11.98 0.32 13.85
C PRO A 83 -10.96 0.22 12.69
N LEU A 84 -10.61 -1.00 12.32
CA LEU A 84 -9.75 -1.29 11.19
C LEU A 84 -10.60 -1.56 9.95
N CYS A 85 -10.41 -0.75 8.90
CA CYS A 85 -11.11 -0.90 7.62
C CYS A 85 -10.23 -1.68 6.65
N ALA A 86 -10.69 -2.86 6.21
CA ALA A 86 -10.01 -3.61 5.16
C ALA A 86 -10.22 -2.91 3.80
N PRO A 87 -9.17 -2.64 3.02
CA PRO A 87 -9.31 -2.05 1.70
C PRO A 87 -10.00 -3.03 0.75
N LEU A 88 -10.83 -2.51 -0.17
CA LEU A 88 -11.50 -3.32 -1.17
C LEU A 88 -10.47 -3.99 -2.10
N LEU A 89 -9.48 -3.22 -2.53
CA LEU A 89 -8.32 -3.69 -3.29
C LEU A 89 -7.08 -3.57 -2.41
N ARG A 90 -6.40 -4.69 -2.17
CA ARG A 90 -5.15 -4.71 -1.40
C ARG A 90 -4.02 -4.15 -2.23
N THR A 91 -3.49 -3.02 -1.82
CA THR A 91 -2.32 -2.41 -2.46
C THR A 91 -1.06 -3.13 -2.01
N ALA A 92 -0.29 -3.65 -2.95
CA ALA A 92 1.04 -4.18 -2.71
C ALA A 92 2.10 -3.24 -3.28
N VAL A 93 3.16 -3.02 -2.52
CA VAL A 93 4.35 -2.28 -2.96
C VAL A 93 5.54 -3.22 -2.90
N THR A 94 6.13 -3.45 -4.07
CA THR A 94 7.24 -4.39 -4.20
C THR A 94 8.54 -3.60 -4.39
N GLY A 95 9.43 -3.69 -3.41
CA GLY A 95 10.80 -3.18 -3.48
C GLY A 95 11.78 -4.21 -4.08
N LEU A 96 13.07 -3.97 -3.99
CA LEU A 96 14.11 -4.90 -4.53
C LEU A 96 14.15 -6.23 -3.75
N SER A 97 14.14 -6.21 -2.42
CA SER A 97 14.29 -7.39 -1.56
C SER A 97 13.04 -7.72 -0.74
N LYS A 98 12.26 -6.70 -0.35
CA LYS A 98 11.05 -6.82 0.46
C LYS A 98 9.82 -6.38 -0.32
N SER A 99 8.68 -6.97 -0.01
CA SER A 99 7.37 -6.49 -0.45
C SER A 99 6.51 -6.17 0.77
N ARG A 100 5.65 -5.17 0.63
CA ARG A 100 4.69 -4.81 1.66
C ARG A 100 3.28 -4.84 1.10
N LEU A 101 2.35 -5.41 1.87
CA LEU A 101 0.95 -5.55 1.53
C LEU A 101 0.11 -4.77 2.54
N LYS A 102 -0.76 -3.91 2.07
CA LYS A 102 -1.69 -3.16 2.92
C LYS A 102 -2.77 -4.09 3.45
N LEU A 103 -2.82 -4.27 4.78
CA LEU A 103 -3.83 -5.10 5.45
C LEU A 103 -5.07 -4.29 5.77
N TYR A 104 -4.90 -3.17 6.48
CA TYR A 104 -5.99 -2.32 6.97
C TYR A 104 -5.64 -0.84 6.84
N SER A 105 -6.67 -0.02 6.85
CA SER A 105 -6.60 1.43 7.07
C SER A 105 -7.42 1.79 8.29
N PHE A 106 -6.97 2.80 9.03
CA PHE A 106 -7.67 3.32 10.20
C PHE A 106 -7.51 4.83 10.29
N GLN A 107 -8.43 5.46 10.99
CA GLN A 107 -8.36 6.87 11.32
C GLN A 107 -8.05 6.98 12.80
N ALA A 108 -7.08 7.81 13.15
CA ALA A 108 -6.64 8.01 14.51
C ALA A 108 -6.28 9.47 14.78
N GLU A 109 -6.36 9.86 16.02
CA GLU A 109 -5.88 11.15 16.53
C GLU A 109 -4.42 11.04 16.99
N ALA A 110 -3.83 12.17 17.39
CA ALA A 110 -2.54 12.13 18.06
C ALA A 110 -2.69 11.38 19.40
N GLY A 111 -1.72 10.52 19.74
CA GLY A 111 -1.78 9.71 20.96
C GLY A 111 -1.01 8.41 20.83
N THR A 112 -1.05 7.61 21.89
CA THR A 112 -0.36 6.32 21.97
C THR A 112 -1.31 5.17 21.65
N TYR A 113 -0.87 4.25 20.80
CA TYR A 113 -1.67 3.13 20.32
C TYR A 113 -0.94 1.81 20.52
N THR A 114 -1.70 0.79 20.88
CA THR A 114 -1.19 -0.58 20.96
C THR A 114 -1.84 -1.41 19.84
N VAL A 115 -1.00 -2.01 19.01
CA VAL A 115 -1.42 -3.01 18.03
C VAL A 115 -1.14 -4.39 18.61
N SER A 116 -2.11 -5.29 18.54
CA SER A 116 -1.99 -6.68 18.98
C SER A 116 -2.41 -7.64 17.90
N LEU A 117 -1.69 -8.76 17.81
CA LEU A 117 -2.06 -9.92 17.03
C LEU A 117 -2.92 -10.82 17.93
N ASN A 118 -4.10 -11.21 17.47
CA ASN A 118 -5.00 -12.11 18.18
C ASN A 118 -5.48 -13.22 17.23
N ASP A 119 -6.06 -14.28 17.81
CA ASP A 119 -6.55 -15.41 17.03
C ASP A 119 -7.90 -15.16 16.35
N GLU A 120 -8.51 -14.00 16.58
CA GLU A 120 -9.77 -13.61 15.96
C GLU A 120 -9.56 -13.12 14.52
N VAL A 121 -9.58 -14.04 13.59
CA VAL A 121 -9.45 -13.76 12.16
C VAL A 121 -10.79 -13.35 11.56
N ARG A 122 -10.82 -12.22 10.86
CA ARG A 122 -12.00 -11.79 10.10
C ARG A 122 -12.31 -12.76 8.95
N ILE A 123 -13.60 -12.97 8.67
CA ILE A 123 -14.10 -13.91 7.63
C ILE A 123 -13.44 -13.67 6.26
N ARG A 124 -13.22 -12.41 5.86
CA ARG A 124 -12.54 -12.05 4.59
C ARG A 124 -11.08 -12.50 4.56
N ASP A 125 -10.40 -12.43 5.69
CA ASP A 125 -9.00 -12.82 5.77
C ASP A 125 -8.88 -14.34 5.76
N LYS A 126 -9.85 -15.06 6.35
CA LYS A 126 -9.99 -16.52 6.24
C LYS A 126 -10.20 -16.97 4.78
N ALA A 127 -11.06 -16.29 4.02
CA ALA A 127 -11.31 -16.61 2.62
C ALA A 127 -10.05 -16.41 1.75
N CYS A 128 -9.31 -15.29 1.96
CA CYS A 128 -8.04 -15.06 1.28
C CYS A 128 -6.97 -16.11 1.67
N ALA A 129 -6.90 -16.49 2.95
CA ALA A 129 -5.99 -17.52 3.43
C ALA A 129 -6.30 -18.90 2.81
N PHE A 130 -7.57 -19.24 2.68
CA PHE A 130 -8.00 -20.49 2.04
C PHE A 130 -7.49 -20.57 0.59
N LEU A 131 -7.67 -19.50 -0.21
CA LEU A 131 -7.19 -19.43 -1.60
C LEU A 131 -5.66 -19.55 -1.69
N VAL A 132 -4.94 -18.83 -0.82
CA VAL A 132 -3.46 -18.88 -0.78
C VAL A 132 -2.96 -20.24 -0.35
N ASN A 133 -3.64 -20.89 0.63
CA ASN A 133 -3.28 -22.22 1.12
C ASN A 133 -3.55 -23.31 0.09
N ALA A 134 -4.61 -23.17 -0.71
CA ALA A 134 -4.91 -24.10 -1.80
C ALA A 134 -3.81 -24.11 -2.88
N VAL A 135 -3.16 -22.95 -3.11
CA VAL A 135 -2.11 -22.80 -4.14
C VAL A 135 -0.71 -23.11 -3.59
N THR A 136 -0.46 -22.87 -2.28
CA THR A 136 0.89 -22.94 -1.72
C THR A 136 0.91 -23.71 -0.41
N LYS A 137 1.39 -24.96 -0.44
CA LYS A 137 1.56 -25.86 0.72
C LYS A 137 2.83 -25.62 1.56
N ARG A 138 3.55 -24.50 1.34
CA ARG A 138 4.81 -24.23 2.06
C ARG A 138 4.53 -23.72 3.47
N PRO A 139 5.33 -24.12 4.49
CA PRO A 139 5.23 -23.56 5.84
C PRO A 139 5.53 -22.06 5.83
N VAL A 140 4.86 -21.31 6.70
CA VAL A 140 5.08 -19.88 6.89
C VAL A 140 6.19 -19.68 7.91
N ASP A 141 7.21 -18.91 7.54
CA ASP A 141 8.25 -18.48 8.48
C ASP A 141 7.92 -17.06 8.98
N TYR A 142 7.34 -17.00 10.17
CA TYR A 142 6.86 -15.76 10.79
C TYR A 142 7.96 -14.73 11.05
N ASN A 143 9.22 -15.17 11.22
CA ASN A 143 10.35 -14.29 11.50
C ASN A 143 10.72 -13.41 10.28
N LEU A 144 10.26 -13.78 9.08
CA LEU A 144 10.51 -13.03 7.85
C LEU A 144 9.51 -11.90 7.62
N PHE A 145 8.53 -11.74 8.54
CA PHE A 145 7.46 -10.78 8.40
C PHE A 145 7.46 -9.76 9.54
N SER A 146 7.03 -8.54 9.22
CA SER A 146 6.83 -7.47 10.17
C SER A 146 5.52 -6.74 9.90
N ILE A 147 4.91 -6.22 10.95
CA ILE A 147 3.78 -5.30 10.87
C ILE A 147 4.33 -3.88 10.89
N GLN A 148 3.96 -3.09 9.90
CA GLN A 148 4.42 -1.72 9.73
C GLN A 148 3.24 -0.76 9.72
N VAL A 149 3.42 0.40 10.34
CA VAL A 149 2.46 1.51 10.32
C VAL A 149 3.00 2.62 9.43
N TYR A 150 2.20 3.02 8.46
CA TYR A 150 2.51 4.14 7.56
C TYR A 150 1.41 5.18 7.58
N ARG A 151 1.77 6.43 7.30
CA ARG A 151 0.79 7.45 6.97
C ARG A 151 0.01 7.02 5.72
N HIS A 152 -1.32 7.11 5.78
CA HIS A 152 -2.18 6.60 4.70
C HIS A 152 -1.97 7.37 3.42
N THR A 153 -1.67 6.64 2.35
CA THR A 153 -1.75 7.13 0.98
C THR A 153 -2.82 6.32 0.26
N SER A 154 -3.72 6.98 -0.44
CA SER A 154 -4.84 6.31 -1.12
C SER A 154 -4.34 5.45 -2.28
N GLY A 155 -4.75 4.19 -2.35
CA GLY A 155 -4.46 3.31 -3.48
C GLY A 155 -5.07 3.80 -4.80
N MET A 156 -6.19 4.55 -4.75
CA MET A 156 -6.78 5.20 -5.92
C MET A 156 -5.81 6.19 -6.58
N VAL A 157 -5.11 6.99 -5.77
CA VAL A 157 -4.10 7.93 -6.30
C VAL A 157 -3.01 7.18 -7.04
N LEU A 158 -2.56 6.05 -6.51
CA LEU A 158 -1.57 5.21 -7.20
C LEU A 158 -2.09 4.69 -8.55
N SER A 159 -3.33 4.20 -8.59
CA SER A 159 -3.95 3.72 -9.83
C SER A 159 -4.08 4.84 -10.87
N LEU A 160 -4.51 6.03 -10.46
CA LEU A 160 -4.59 7.20 -11.33
C LEU A 160 -3.21 7.63 -11.85
N CYS A 161 -2.17 7.55 -11.02
CA CYS A 161 -0.81 7.86 -11.47
C CYS A 161 -0.29 6.83 -12.48
N ILE A 162 -0.60 5.55 -12.33
CA ILE A 162 -0.24 4.52 -13.31
C ILE A 162 -0.93 4.79 -14.64
N LEU A 163 -2.23 5.09 -14.63
CA LEU A 163 -2.97 5.50 -15.82
C LEU A 163 -2.37 6.77 -16.45
N GLY A 164 -2.02 7.76 -15.61
CA GLY A 164 -1.36 8.99 -16.07
C GLY A 164 -0.01 8.74 -16.75
N ILE A 165 0.76 7.74 -16.30
CA ILE A 165 2.00 7.33 -16.98
C ILE A 165 1.70 6.75 -18.35
N ILE A 166 0.72 5.85 -18.43
CA ILE A 166 0.34 5.18 -19.69
C ILE A 166 -0.17 6.21 -20.69
N PHE A 167 -1.13 7.06 -20.27
CA PHE A 167 -1.70 8.09 -21.15
C PHE A 167 -0.65 9.15 -21.55
N GLY A 168 0.20 9.58 -20.62
CA GLY A 168 1.27 10.51 -20.91
C GLY A 168 2.25 9.98 -21.96
N ALA A 169 2.61 8.71 -21.87
CA ALA A 169 3.45 8.06 -22.88
C ALA A 169 2.75 7.97 -24.24
N VAL A 170 1.47 7.56 -24.28
CA VAL A 170 0.69 7.45 -25.52
C VAL A 170 0.55 8.84 -26.18
N ILE A 171 0.21 9.88 -25.43
CA ILE A 171 0.06 11.25 -25.94
C ILE A 171 1.39 11.75 -26.52
N MET A 172 2.50 11.51 -25.84
CA MET A 172 3.84 11.92 -26.30
C MET A 172 4.21 11.21 -27.62
N VAL A 173 4.00 9.92 -27.71
CA VAL A 173 4.27 9.11 -28.92
C VAL A 173 3.37 9.56 -30.09
N SER A 174 2.08 9.76 -29.81
CA SER A 174 1.13 10.26 -30.82
C SER A 174 1.54 11.65 -31.36
N GLY A 175 1.99 12.54 -30.48
CA GLY A 175 2.48 13.86 -30.86
C GLY A 175 3.73 13.82 -31.75
N ALA A 176 4.55 12.79 -31.63
CA ALA A 176 5.73 12.59 -32.48
C ALA A 176 5.39 11.96 -33.83
N ILE A 177 4.49 11.00 -33.88
CA ILE A 177 4.17 10.22 -35.10
C ILE A 177 3.20 10.96 -36.01
N LEU A 178 2.12 11.57 -35.46
CA LEU A 178 1.06 12.19 -36.25
C LEU A 178 1.56 13.28 -37.23
N PRO A 179 2.48 14.17 -36.86
CA PRO A 179 3.03 15.18 -37.79
C PRO A 179 3.83 14.58 -38.96
N ALA A 180 4.37 13.37 -38.78
CA ALA A 180 5.17 12.69 -39.80
C ALA A 180 4.31 11.88 -40.80
N VAL A 181 3.09 11.49 -40.38
CA VAL A 181 2.17 10.66 -41.20
C VAL A 181 1.14 11.53 -41.93
N LEU A 182 0.79 12.70 -41.40
CA LEU A 182 -0.11 13.70 -41.99
C LEU A 182 0.66 14.78 -42.76
#